data_fc34ecf7172d6e2507e53aecf892085b
#
_entry.id   fc34ecf7172d6e2507e53aecf892085b
#
_cell.length_a   1.000
_cell.length_b   1.000
_cell.length_c   1.000
_cell.angle_alpha   90.00
_cell.angle_beta   90.00
_cell.angle_gamma   90.00
#
_symmetry.space_group_name_H-M   'P 1'
#
loop_
_entity.id
_entity.type
_entity.pdbx_description
1 polymer ?
#
loop_
_entity_poly.entity_id
_entity_poly.type
_entity_poly.pdbx_seq_one_letter_code
_entity_poly.pdbx_strand_id
1 'polypeptide(L)'
;MRRFEGFICSFAVITAVLVSTGAHAGEPLVDVRSVNPTIMVELRYAGRNNFLGHSLYPRGTRALARPEVASALAVAQSVLQRYQYGLKIWDAYRPVEVQAMLWQASRNSDYVANPEIGVGSLHSWGIAVDATLVDSQIRDVRMPTDFDDFTLAAMWPPYMNLSFEVDRHVRLLRYAMHKAGFCGLHTEWWHFTVADWKKYVPSEKLKSAEQVLGSRSEGTL
;
A
#
# COMPACT_ATOMS: atom_id res chain seq x y z
N MET A 1 -64.49 35.07 -33.43
CA MET A 1 -63.73 33.88 -33.80
C MET A 1 -62.22 34.17 -33.51
N ARG A 2 -61.69 33.69 -32.41
CA ARG A 2 -60.26 33.84 -32.06
C ARG A 2 -59.62 32.46 -32.19
N ARG A 3 -58.62 32.34 -33.05
CA ARG A 3 -57.84 31.12 -33.25
C ARG A 3 -56.80 31.04 -32.09
N PHE A 4 -56.78 29.90 -31.41
CA PHE A 4 -55.73 29.53 -30.48
C PHE A 4 -54.59 28.83 -31.27
N GLU A 5 -53.42 29.43 -31.31
CA GLU A 5 -52.22 28.80 -31.82
C GLU A 5 -51.56 28.06 -30.66
N GLY A 6 -51.47 26.74 -30.82
CA GLY A 6 -50.81 25.87 -29.82
C GLY A 6 -49.30 25.92 -30.00
N PHE A 7 -48.60 26.31 -28.92
CA PHE A 7 -47.16 26.17 -28.82
C PHE A 7 -46.78 24.70 -28.53
N ILE A 8 -46.14 24.05 -29.50
CA ILE A 8 -45.53 22.72 -29.29
C ILE A 8 -44.13 22.93 -28.71
N CYS A 9 -43.97 22.63 -27.42
CA CYS A 9 -42.67 22.62 -26.75
C CYS A 9 -41.95 21.31 -27.09
N SER A 10 -41.01 21.35 -28.04
CA SER A 10 -40.10 20.23 -28.30
C SER A 10 -39.12 20.08 -27.15
N PHE A 11 -39.31 19.07 -26.33
CA PHE A 11 -38.27 18.62 -25.38
C PHE A 11 -37.19 17.84 -26.15
N ALA A 12 -36.03 18.49 -26.33
CA ALA A 12 -34.84 17.80 -26.76
C ALA A 12 -34.31 16.95 -25.57
N VAL A 13 -34.46 15.63 -25.67
CA VAL A 13 -33.82 14.69 -24.74
C VAL A 13 -32.34 14.66 -25.11
N ILE A 14 -31.51 15.35 -24.34
CA ILE A 14 -30.06 15.22 -24.39
C ILE A 14 -29.70 13.91 -23.70
N THR A 15 -29.49 12.87 -24.44
CA THR A 15 -28.93 11.62 -23.97
C THR A 15 -27.44 11.88 -23.70
N ALA A 16 -27.10 12.14 -22.44
CA ALA A 16 -25.70 12.18 -22.00
C ALA A 16 -25.12 10.76 -22.11
N VAL A 17 -24.35 10.53 -23.16
CA VAL A 17 -23.50 9.34 -23.27
C VAL A 17 -22.41 9.50 -22.21
N LEU A 18 -22.57 8.84 -21.07
CA LEU A 18 -21.50 8.63 -20.12
C LEU A 18 -20.45 7.74 -20.79
N VAL A 19 -19.43 8.37 -21.38
CA VAL A 19 -18.20 7.67 -21.75
C VAL A 19 -17.57 7.24 -20.42
N SER A 20 -17.81 5.98 -20.05
CA SER A 20 -17.07 5.30 -19.01
C SER A 20 -15.62 5.20 -19.47
N THR A 21 -14.81 6.18 -19.15
CA THR A 21 -13.36 6.01 -19.15
C THR A 21 -13.08 4.97 -18.09
N GLY A 22 -12.67 3.77 -18.52
CA GLY A 22 -12.35 2.63 -17.67
C GLY A 22 -11.11 2.86 -16.80
N ALA A 23 -11.16 3.88 -15.95
CA ALA A 23 -10.36 3.91 -14.74
C ALA A 23 -11.03 2.92 -13.78
N HIS A 24 -10.27 2.00 -13.24
CA HIS A 24 -10.72 1.07 -12.22
C HIS A 24 -11.39 1.85 -11.10
N ALA A 25 -12.72 1.99 -11.17
CA ALA A 25 -13.54 2.53 -10.10
C ALA A 25 -13.61 1.47 -8.99
N GLY A 26 -12.46 1.24 -8.33
CA GLY A 26 -12.42 0.63 -7.03
C GLY A 26 -13.11 1.58 -6.04
N GLU A 27 -13.63 1.05 -4.96
CA GLU A 27 -14.15 1.87 -3.87
C GLU A 27 -13.13 2.96 -3.49
N PRO A 28 -13.60 4.16 -3.13
CA PRO A 28 -12.72 5.29 -2.83
C PRO A 28 -11.80 4.92 -1.65
N LEU A 29 -10.52 5.24 -1.79
CA LEU A 29 -9.55 5.05 -0.72
C LEU A 29 -9.93 5.90 0.50
N VAL A 30 -9.75 5.34 1.69
CA VAL A 30 -10.02 6.01 2.96
C VAL A 30 -8.73 6.30 3.72
N ASP A 31 -8.71 7.36 4.51
CA ASP A 31 -7.63 7.62 5.44
C ASP A 31 -7.65 6.56 6.57
N VAL A 32 -6.54 5.86 6.80
CA VAL A 32 -6.46 4.81 7.82
C VAL A 32 -6.81 5.35 9.22
N ARG A 33 -6.54 6.63 9.48
CA ARG A 33 -6.87 7.30 10.75
C ARG A 33 -8.35 7.62 10.89
N SER A 34 -9.12 7.67 9.80
CA SER A 34 -10.58 7.82 9.87
C SER A 34 -11.25 6.53 10.38
N VAL A 35 -10.61 5.38 10.19
CA VAL A 35 -11.08 4.07 10.68
C VAL A 35 -10.60 3.81 12.10
N ASN A 36 -9.32 4.10 12.37
CA ASN A 36 -8.76 4.00 13.73
C ASN A 36 -7.77 5.14 14.00
N PRO A 37 -8.18 6.19 14.77
CA PRO A 37 -7.35 7.37 15.03
C PRO A 37 -6.13 7.09 15.92
N THR A 38 -6.03 5.92 16.55
CA THR A 38 -4.89 5.54 17.38
C THR A 38 -3.72 4.98 16.58
N ILE A 39 -3.92 4.70 15.27
CA ILE A 39 -2.83 4.33 14.37
C ILE A 39 -1.97 5.57 14.12
N MET A 40 -0.68 5.45 14.38
CA MET A 40 0.27 6.50 14.06
C MET A 40 0.58 6.53 12.57
N VAL A 41 0.79 7.72 12.02
CA VAL A 41 1.16 7.91 10.61
C VAL A 41 2.37 8.82 10.53
N GLU A 42 3.43 8.32 9.88
CA GLU A 42 4.63 9.05 9.52
C GLU A 42 5.06 8.63 8.12
N LEU A 43 4.40 9.18 7.11
CA LEU A 43 4.72 8.83 5.72
C LEU A 43 6.16 9.20 5.38
N ARG A 44 7.02 8.20 5.21
CA ARG A 44 8.46 8.36 4.97
C ARG A 44 8.75 9.10 3.68
N TYR A 45 7.95 8.85 2.64
CA TYR A 45 8.07 9.58 1.36
C TYR A 45 7.49 11.01 1.39
N ALA A 46 6.84 11.42 2.48
CA ALA A 46 6.49 12.83 2.70
C ALA A 46 7.62 13.65 3.36
N GLY A 47 8.72 13.00 3.74
CA GLY A 47 9.89 13.59 4.38
C GLY A 47 11.19 13.22 3.68
N ARG A 48 12.29 13.33 4.44
CA ARG A 48 13.65 13.00 3.98
C ARG A 48 14.11 11.62 4.42
N ASN A 49 13.38 10.95 5.31
CA ASN A 49 13.77 9.67 5.86
C ASN A 49 13.32 8.51 4.95
N ASN A 50 13.90 8.44 3.78
CA ASN A 50 13.77 7.42 2.75
C ASN A 50 15.08 7.34 1.95
N PHE A 51 15.27 6.33 1.10
CA PHE A 51 16.54 6.11 0.39
C PHE A 51 16.92 7.23 -0.61
N LEU A 52 15.97 8.10 -1.00
CA LEU A 52 16.25 9.23 -1.88
C LEU A 52 16.68 10.49 -1.12
N GLY A 53 16.43 10.57 0.19
CA GLY A 53 16.79 11.71 1.03
C GLY A 53 15.97 12.98 0.81
N HIS A 54 14.86 12.91 0.06
CA HIS A 54 13.93 14.02 -0.17
C HIS A 54 12.47 13.57 -0.25
N SER A 55 11.55 14.54 -0.13
CA SER A 55 10.12 14.26 -0.20
C SER A 55 9.67 13.98 -1.63
N LEU A 56 8.84 12.94 -1.78
CA LEU A 56 8.15 12.56 -3.01
C LEU A 56 6.64 12.88 -2.94
N TYR A 57 6.08 12.89 -1.76
CA TYR A 57 4.67 13.19 -1.56
C TYR A 57 4.44 14.69 -1.37
N PRO A 58 3.30 15.22 -1.84
CA PRO A 58 2.87 16.57 -1.51
C PRO A 58 2.74 16.75 0.00
N ARG A 59 2.90 17.99 0.46
CA ARG A 59 2.68 18.33 1.86
C ARG A 59 1.24 18.05 2.28
N GLY A 60 1.04 17.40 3.42
CA GLY A 60 -0.29 17.05 3.93
C GLY A 60 -0.90 15.78 3.32
N THR A 61 -0.11 15.00 2.58
CA THR A 61 -0.54 13.66 2.12
C THR A 61 -1.00 12.82 3.30
N ARG A 62 -2.12 12.12 3.12
CA ARG A 62 -2.70 11.21 4.10
C ARG A 62 -2.34 9.76 3.77
N ALA A 63 -2.30 8.91 4.79
CA ALA A 63 -2.15 7.47 4.62
C ALA A 63 -3.48 6.88 4.13
N LEU A 64 -3.63 6.71 2.84
CA LEU A 64 -4.84 6.20 2.22
C LEU A 64 -4.70 4.69 1.96
N ALA A 65 -5.79 3.95 2.14
CA ALA A 65 -5.87 2.53 1.82
C ALA A 65 -7.31 2.18 1.37
N ARG A 66 -7.50 0.99 0.82
CA ARG A 66 -8.87 0.50 0.61
C ARG A 66 -9.60 0.35 1.95
N PRO A 67 -10.93 0.52 1.99
CA PRO A 67 -11.69 0.44 3.23
C PRO A 67 -11.46 -0.84 4.03
N GLU A 68 -11.37 -1.99 3.35
CA GLU A 68 -11.13 -3.29 3.96
C GLU A 68 -9.70 -3.39 4.54
N VAL A 69 -8.74 -2.78 3.86
CA VAL A 69 -7.34 -2.71 4.32
C VAL A 69 -7.23 -1.83 5.56
N ALA A 70 -7.88 -0.67 5.56
CA ALA A 70 -7.93 0.21 6.72
C ALA A 70 -8.62 -0.48 7.92
N SER A 71 -9.70 -1.23 7.68
CA SER A 71 -10.37 -2.05 8.71
C SER A 71 -9.47 -3.15 9.25
N ALA A 72 -8.72 -3.83 8.38
CA ALA A 72 -7.75 -4.84 8.78
C ALA A 72 -6.59 -4.22 9.62
N LEU A 73 -6.12 -3.02 9.27
CA LEU A 73 -5.13 -2.31 10.09
C LEU A 73 -5.67 -1.97 11.49
N ALA A 74 -6.96 -1.64 11.63
CA ALA A 74 -7.58 -1.45 12.93
C ALA A 74 -7.60 -2.74 13.77
N VAL A 75 -7.75 -3.92 13.15
CA VAL A 75 -7.59 -5.21 13.83
C VAL A 75 -6.15 -5.40 14.30
N ALA A 76 -5.15 -5.16 13.42
CA ALA A 76 -3.73 -5.24 13.81
C ALA A 76 -3.41 -4.32 14.99
N GLN A 77 -3.89 -3.07 14.95
CA GLN A 77 -3.76 -2.11 16.06
C GLN A 77 -4.34 -2.67 17.36
N SER A 78 -5.54 -3.24 17.32
CA SER A 78 -6.19 -3.82 18.50
C SER A 78 -5.43 -5.02 19.07
N VAL A 79 -4.78 -5.81 18.22
CA VAL A 79 -3.89 -6.90 18.67
C VAL A 79 -2.67 -6.33 19.36
N LEU A 80 -1.99 -5.33 18.78
CA LEU A 80 -0.78 -4.71 19.34
C LEU A 80 -1.03 -4.03 20.68
N GLN A 81 -2.17 -3.37 20.85
CA GLN A 81 -2.54 -2.70 22.09
C GLN A 81 -2.61 -3.66 23.30
N ARG A 82 -2.95 -4.93 23.10
CA ARG A 82 -2.91 -5.96 24.18
C ARG A 82 -1.51 -6.24 24.69
N TYR A 83 -0.50 -5.92 23.89
CA TYR A 83 0.93 -6.07 24.22
C TYR A 83 1.60 -4.75 24.58
N GLN A 84 0.83 -3.67 24.75
CA GLN A 84 1.32 -2.31 25.06
C GLN A 84 2.14 -1.68 23.91
N TYR A 85 1.78 -2.03 22.66
CA TYR A 85 2.36 -1.45 21.44
C TYR A 85 1.26 -0.86 20.56
N GLY A 86 1.66 0.00 19.62
CA GLY A 86 0.80 0.54 18.57
C GLY A 86 1.44 0.38 17.21
N LEU A 87 0.60 0.49 16.17
CA LEU A 87 1.00 0.48 14.78
C LEU A 87 1.39 1.89 14.33
N LYS A 88 2.49 2.02 13.59
CA LYS A 88 2.88 3.24 12.86
C LYS A 88 3.01 2.91 11.39
N ILE A 89 2.30 3.65 10.53
CA ILE A 89 2.33 3.50 9.07
C ILE A 89 3.39 4.43 8.50
N TRP A 90 4.32 3.85 7.72
CA TRP A 90 5.39 4.53 7.00
C TRP A 90 5.04 4.81 5.55
N ASP A 91 4.24 3.91 4.92
CA ASP A 91 3.64 4.13 3.60
C ASP A 91 2.33 3.34 3.46
N ALA A 92 1.44 3.82 2.57
CA ALA A 92 0.17 3.18 2.30
C ALA A 92 -0.13 3.26 0.79
N TYR A 93 -1.23 3.89 0.34
CA TYR A 93 -1.41 4.11 -1.09
C TYR A 93 -0.28 4.99 -1.64
N ARG A 94 0.39 4.48 -2.66
CA ARG A 94 1.47 5.14 -3.39
C ARG A 94 1.02 5.40 -4.82
N PRO A 95 0.86 6.66 -5.26
CA PRO A 95 0.55 6.98 -6.66
C PRO A 95 1.54 6.35 -7.63
N VAL A 96 1.06 5.96 -8.81
CA VAL A 96 1.90 5.30 -9.83
C VAL A 96 3.08 6.19 -10.26
N GLU A 97 2.88 7.50 -10.27
CA GLU A 97 3.91 8.49 -10.60
C GLU A 97 5.05 8.48 -9.58
N VAL A 98 4.71 8.34 -8.29
CA VAL A 98 5.72 8.21 -7.21
C VAL A 98 6.43 6.86 -7.32
N GLN A 99 5.70 5.79 -7.62
CA GLN A 99 6.32 4.49 -7.87
C GLN A 99 7.30 4.53 -9.05
N ALA A 100 6.97 5.28 -10.11
CA ALA A 100 7.86 5.46 -11.25
C ALA A 100 9.15 6.22 -10.86
N MET A 101 9.05 7.24 -10.01
CA MET A 101 10.23 7.95 -9.48
C MET A 101 11.14 7.03 -8.66
N LEU A 102 10.56 6.21 -7.76
CA LEU A 102 11.31 5.23 -6.97
C LEU A 102 12.00 4.21 -7.87
N TRP A 103 11.29 3.70 -8.88
CA TRP A 103 11.84 2.77 -9.86
C TRP A 103 13.00 3.37 -10.65
N GLN A 104 12.85 4.61 -11.13
CA GLN A 104 13.91 5.29 -11.87
C GLN A 104 15.18 5.47 -11.03
N ALA A 105 15.05 5.70 -9.74
CA ALA A 105 16.18 5.87 -8.83
C ALA A 105 16.86 4.55 -8.44
N SER A 106 16.09 3.50 -8.17
CA SER A 106 16.61 2.21 -7.72
C SER A 106 17.04 1.30 -8.88
N ARG A 107 16.19 1.16 -9.93
CA ARG A 107 16.35 0.19 -11.03
C ARG A 107 16.57 -1.25 -10.57
N ASN A 108 16.28 -1.55 -9.32
CA ASN A 108 16.42 -2.88 -8.73
C ASN A 108 15.05 -3.47 -8.40
N SER A 109 14.63 -4.48 -9.17
CA SER A 109 13.34 -5.14 -9.04
C SER A 109 13.20 -6.00 -7.78
N ASP A 110 14.28 -6.25 -7.04
CA ASP A 110 14.23 -7.01 -5.79
C ASP A 110 13.64 -6.16 -4.65
N TYR A 111 13.74 -4.82 -4.76
CA TYR A 111 13.28 -3.87 -3.76
C TYR A 111 12.18 -2.93 -4.25
N VAL A 112 12.24 -2.51 -5.52
CA VAL A 112 11.27 -1.56 -6.07
C VAL A 112 10.60 -2.17 -7.30
N ALA A 113 9.30 -2.40 -7.23
CA ALA A 113 8.55 -2.96 -8.35
C ALA A 113 8.56 -1.99 -9.54
N ASN A 114 8.83 -2.52 -10.75
CA ASN A 114 8.70 -1.77 -11.99
C ASN A 114 7.21 -1.51 -12.26
N PRO A 115 6.75 -0.23 -12.35
CA PRO A 115 5.34 0.08 -12.56
C PRO A 115 4.80 -0.35 -13.93
N GLU A 116 5.69 -0.59 -14.90
CA GLU A 116 5.31 -0.97 -16.26
C GLU A 116 5.18 -2.49 -16.46
N ILE A 117 5.64 -3.30 -15.48
CA ILE A 117 5.68 -4.76 -15.60
C ILE A 117 4.68 -5.42 -14.65
N GLY A 118 3.87 -6.32 -15.19
CA GLY A 118 2.93 -7.13 -14.42
C GLY A 118 1.91 -6.27 -13.68
N VAL A 119 1.81 -6.49 -12.37
CA VAL A 119 0.88 -5.75 -11.49
C VAL A 119 1.45 -4.42 -10.99
N GLY A 120 2.74 -4.17 -11.20
CA GLY A 120 3.43 -3.04 -10.60
C GLY A 120 3.53 -3.16 -9.08
N SER A 121 3.47 -2.04 -8.37
CA SER A 121 3.48 -2.02 -6.91
C SER A 121 2.08 -2.21 -6.33
N LEU A 122 1.95 -3.09 -5.33
CA LEU A 122 0.69 -3.32 -4.62
C LEU A 122 0.27 -2.12 -3.74
N HIS A 123 1.19 -1.21 -3.41
CA HIS A 123 0.86 0.09 -2.83
C HIS A 123 -0.01 0.93 -3.76
N SER A 124 0.24 0.90 -5.07
CA SER A 124 -0.55 1.66 -6.05
C SER A 124 -1.98 1.13 -6.24
N TRP A 125 -2.29 -0.06 -5.70
CA TRP A 125 -3.64 -0.60 -5.62
C TRP A 125 -4.34 -0.31 -4.29
N GLY A 126 -3.63 0.31 -3.33
CA GLY A 126 -4.13 0.60 -1.98
C GLY A 126 -4.28 -0.63 -1.09
N ILE A 127 -3.53 -1.70 -1.35
CA ILE A 127 -3.61 -3.02 -0.70
C ILE A 127 -2.31 -3.47 -0.04
N ALA A 128 -1.28 -2.65 -0.08
CA ALA A 128 -0.04 -2.82 0.66
C ALA A 128 0.22 -1.64 1.58
N VAL A 129 0.94 -1.90 2.66
CA VAL A 129 1.39 -0.89 3.63
C VAL A 129 2.79 -1.23 4.10
N ASP A 130 3.57 -0.18 4.39
CA ASP A 130 4.81 -0.27 5.14
C ASP A 130 4.54 0.19 6.57
N ALA A 131 4.88 -0.66 7.54
CA ALA A 131 4.49 -0.46 8.92
C ALA A 131 5.58 -0.85 9.92
N THR A 132 5.55 -0.19 11.08
CA THR A 132 6.41 -0.49 12.23
C THR A 132 5.63 -0.39 13.53
N LEU A 133 6.32 -0.53 14.65
CA LEU A 133 5.76 -0.43 16.01
C LEU A 133 6.13 0.88 16.69
N VAL A 134 5.23 1.33 17.55
CA VAL A 134 5.53 2.28 18.64
C VAL A 134 5.17 1.64 19.98
N ASP A 135 5.83 2.10 21.05
CA ASP A 135 5.48 1.69 22.42
C ASP A 135 4.20 2.39 22.92
N SER A 136 3.79 2.09 24.15
CA SER A 136 2.60 2.70 24.77
C SER A 136 2.71 4.21 25.00
N GLN A 137 3.91 4.79 24.87
CA GLN A 137 4.17 6.23 24.94
C GLN A 137 4.37 6.85 23.56
N ILE A 138 4.03 6.12 22.49
CA ILE A 138 4.14 6.56 21.08
C ILE A 138 5.59 6.83 20.68
N ARG A 139 6.57 6.20 21.30
CA ARG A 139 7.99 6.28 20.91
C ARG A 139 8.33 5.13 19.96
N ASP A 140 9.23 5.40 19.02
CA ASP A 140 9.75 4.37 18.14
C ASP A 140 10.50 3.30 18.93
N VAL A 141 10.30 2.05 18.55
CA VAL A 141 11.03 0.91 19.10
C VAL A 141 12.11 0.45 18.14
N ARG A 142 13.14 -0.21 18.66
CA ARG A 142 14.20 -0.76 17.81
C ARG A 142 13.67 -1.87 16.94
N MET A 143 13.94 -1.75 15.63
CA MET A 143 13.63 -2.72 14.59
C MET A 143 14.93 -3.17 13.91
N PRO A 144 14.90 -4.20 13.03
CA PRO A 144 16.12 -4.73 12.40
C PRO A 144 16.94 -3.68 11.67
N THR A 145 16.28 -2.82 10.92
CA THR A 145 16.89 -1.76 10.11
C THR A 145 15.98 -0.52 10.10
N ASP A 146 16.48 0.56 9.54
CA ASP A 146 15.65 1.69 9.12
C ASP A 146 14.79 1.34 7.91
N PHE A 147 13.88 2.23 7.54
CA PHE A 147 13.06 2.15 6.32
C PHE A 147 13.94 2.28 5.07
N ASP A 148 13.61 1.53 4.02
CA ASP A 148 14.36 1.49 2.76
C ASP A 148 15.85 1.05 2.92
N ASP A 149 16.18 0.36 3.99
CA ASP A 149 17.47 -0.33 4.11
C ASP A 149 17.43 -1.62 3.28
N PHE A 150 17.82 -1.52 2.03
CA PHE A 150 17.80 -2.62 1.07
C PHE A 150 19.02 -3.56 1.24
N THR A 151 19.17 -4.10 2.46
CA THR A 151 20.24 -5.03 2.80
C THR A 151 19.69 -6.38 3.30
N LEU A 152 20.56 -7.37 3.45
CA LEU A 152 20.19 -8.65 4.04
C LEU A 152 19.65 -8.53 5.47
N ALA A 153 19.97 -7.43 6.18
CA ALA A 153 19.47 -7.18 7.53
C ALA A 153 17.96 -6.84 7.55
N ALA A 154 17.41 -6.34 6.44
CA ALA A 154 15.98 -6.07 6.29
C ALA A 154 15.14 -7.32 5.99
N MET A 155 15.77 -8.45 5.66
CA MET A 155 15.06 -9.66 5.25
C MET A 155 14.41 -10.39 6.42
N TRP A 156 13.30 -11.09 6.14
CA TRP A 156 12.59 -11.95 7.09
C TRP A 156 12.26 -13.33 6.48
N PRO A 157 12.58 -14.46 7.14
CA PRO A 157 13.32 -14.54 8.42
C PRO A 157 14.72 -13.93 8.29
N PRO A 158 15.29 -13.43 9.41
CA PRO A 158 16.56 -12.72 9.36
C PRO A 158 17.71 -13.67 9.00
N TYR A 159 18.63 -13.20 8.17
CA TYR A 159 19.90 -13.89 7.88
C TYR A 159 20.96 -13.65 8.95
N MET A 160 20.72 -12.68 9.84
CA MET A 160 21.61 -12.28 10.93
C MET A 160 20.96 -12.54 12.28
N ASN A 161 21.77 -12.77 13.31
CA ASN A 161 21.27 -12.85 14.66
C ASN A 161 20.80 -11.47 15.14
N LEU A 162 19.50 -11.35 15.39
CA LEU A 162 18.91 -10.17 16.01
C LEU A 162 19.09 -10.23 17.54
N SER A 163 19.13 -9.07 18.19
CA SER A 163 18.99 -9.04 19.64
C SER A 163 17.60 -9.58 20.04
N PHE A 164 17.47 -10.12 21.22
CA PHE A 164 16.20 -10.65 21.73
C PHE A 164 15.05 -9.62 21.63
N GLU A 165 15.35 -8.35 21.94
CA GLU A 165 14.39 -7.26 21.86
C GLU A 165 13.90 -7.01 20.41
N VAL A 166 14.83 -6.89 19.46
CA VAL A 166 14.52 -6.64 18.04
C VAL A 166 13.74 -7.81 17.43
N ASP A 167 14.17 -9.06 17.70
CA ASP A 167 13.45 -10.25 17.22
C ASP A 167 12.02 -10.30 17.79
N ARG A 168 11.83 -9.98 19.05
CA ARG A 168 10.51 -9.89 19.69
C ARG A 168 9.63 -8.83 19.00
N HIS A 169 10.16 -7.64 18.70
CA HIS A 169 9.41 -6.56 18.06
C HIS A 169 8.94 -6.97 16.67
N VAL A 170 9.85 -7.46 15.83
CA VAL A 170 9.49 -7.88 14.46
C VAL A 170 8.47 -9.03 14.49
N ARG A 171 8.65 -10.03 15.35
CA ARG A 171 7.69 -11.13 15.48
C ARG A 171 6.32 -10.64 15.94
N LEU A 172 6.26 -9.70 16.87
CA LEU A 172 5.00 -9.12 17.34
C LEU A 172 4.29 -8.35 16.23
N LEU A 173 5.01 -7.50 15.48
CA LEU A 173 4.45 -6.80 14.33
C LEU A 173 3.86 -7.79 13.32
N ARG A 174 4.66 -8.78 12.90
CA ARG A 174 4.22 -9.78 11.92
C ARG A 174 3.06 -10.63 12.43
N TYR A 175 3.04 -10.99 13.70
CA TYR A 175 1.92 -11.68 14.33
C TYR A 175 0.63 -10.87 14.24
N ALA A 176 0.68 -9.59 14.62
CA ALA A 176 -0.48 -8.71 14.58
C ALA A 176 -1.00 -8.50 13.14
N MET A 177 -0.09 -8.25 12.21
CA MET A 177 -0.43 -8.09 10.79
C MET A 177 -1.01 -9.38 10.20
N HIS A 178 -0.42 -10.55 10.49
CA HIS A 178 -0.95 -11.83 10.06
C HIS A 178 -2.36 -12.11 10.63
N LYS A 179 -2.59 -11.81 11.92
CA LYS A 179 -3.92 -11.93 12.54
C LYS A 179 -4.96 -11.02 11.88
N ALA A 180 -4.53 -9.93 11.29
CA ALA A 180 -5.37 -9.01 10.53
C ALA A 180 -5.54 -9.37 9.04
N GLY A 181 -4.96 -10.51 8.59
CA GLY A 181 -5.10 -10.97 7.21
C GLY A 181 -4.04 -10.45 6.23
N PHE A 182 -2.92 -9.95 6.74
CA PHE A 182 -1.78 -9.55 5.90
C PHE A 182 -0.71 -10.65 5.80
N CYS A 183 -0.01 -10.66 4.67
CA CYS A 183 1.23 -11.39 4.44
C CYS A 183 2.38 -10.40 4.38
N GLY A 184 3.51 -10.72 5.02
CA GLY A 184 4.72 -9.89 4.94
C GLY A 184 5.61 -10.32 3.78
N LEU A 185 6.35 -9.38 3.21
CA LEU A 185 7.36 -9.63 2.21
C LEU A 185 8.63 -10.26 2.85
N HIS A 186 9.40 -11.03 2.05
CA HIS A 186 10.64 -11.64 2.53
C HIS A 186 11.80 -10.64 2.56
N THR A 187 11.89 -9.76 1.56
CA THR A 187 13.00 -8.81 1.40
C THR A 187 12.90 -7.59 2.32
N GLU A 188 11.73 -7.34 2.92
CA GLU A 188 11.42 -6.13 3.68
C GLU A 188 10.56 -6.48 4.90
N TRP A 189 11.12 -6.36 6.11
CA TRP A 189 10.41 -6.71 7.35
C TRP A 189 9.20 -5.81 7.62
N TRP A 190 9.19 -4.59 7.07
CA TRP A 190 8.13 -3.58 7.23
C TRP A 190 6.98 -3.72 6.25
N HIS A 191 7.17 -4.42 5.10
CA HIS A 191 6.18 -4.48 4.02
C HIS A 191 5.14 -5.57 4.23
N PHE A 192 3.85 -5.19 4.12
CA PHE A 192 2.71 -6.09 4.29
C PHE A 192 1.66 -5.86 3.22
N THR A 193 1.13 -6.96 2.69
CA THR A 193 0.07 -6.97 1.68
C THR A 193 -1.08 -7.84 2.16
N VAL A 194 -2.34 -7.49 1.86
CA VAL A 194 -3.48 -8.36 2.15
C VAL A 194 -3.32 -9.71 1.47
N ALA A 195 -3.63 -10.81 2.18
CA ALA A 195 -3.37 -12.17 1.70
C ALA A 195 -4.11 -12.50 0.39
N ASP A 196 -5.30 -11.95 0.20
CA ASP A 196 -6.14 -12.15 -0.99
C ASP A 196 -6.01 -11.02 -2.03
N TRP A 197 -4.84 -10.40 -2.13
CA TRP A 197 -4.55 -9.24 -2.97
C TRP A 197 -4.96 -9.38 -4.44
N LYS A 198 -4.96 -10.61 -4.98
CA LYS A 198 -5.31 -10.87 -6.39
C LYS A 198 -6.72 -10.43 -6.76
N LYS A 199 -7.66 -10.41 -5.81
CA LYS A 199 -9.04 -9.96 -6.05
C LYS A 199 -9.16 -8.45 -6.35
N TYR A 200 -8.14 -7.68 -6.02
CA TYR A 200 -8.11 -6.22 -6.21
C TYR A 200 -7.40 -5.80 -7.49
N VAL A 201 -6.78 -6.74 -8.19
CA VAL A 201 -6.00 -6.48 -9.39
C VAL A 201 -6.73 -7.07 -10.59
N PRO A 202 -6.86 -6.33 -11.71
CA PRO A 202 -7.51 -6.85 -12.92
C PRO A 202 -6.86 -8.12 -13.46
N SER A 203 -7.67 -9.02 -14.00
CA SER A 203 -7.22 -10.33 -14.49
C SER A 203 -6.18 -10.23 -15.62
N GLU A 204 -6.25 -9.20 -16.46
CA GLU A 204 -5.27 -8.94 -17.52
C GLU A 204 -3.88 -8.60 -16.96
N LYS A 205 -3.82 -7.87 -15.85
CA LYS A 205 -2.55 -7.57 -15.16
C LYS A 205 -1.96 -8.80 -14.48
N LEU A 206 -2.81 -9.67 -13.92
CA LEU A 206 -2.36 -10.94 -13.32
C LEU A 206 -1.77 -11.88 -14.38
N LYS A 207 -2.40 -12.03 -15.55
CA LYS A 207 -1.89 -12.84 -16.67
C LYS A 207 -0.55 -12.32 -17.19
N SER A 208 -0.41 -11.00 -17.32
CA SER A 208 0.85 -10.37 -17.70
C SER A 208 1.97 -10.67 -16.70
N ALA A 209 1.69 -10.68 -15.40
CA ALA A 209 2.65 -11.02 -14.37
C ALA A 209 3.10 -12.50 -14.45
N GLU A 210 2.16 -13.42 -14.70
CA GLU A 210 2.45 -14.85 -14.84
C GLU A 210 3.34 -15.13 -16.07
N GLN A 211 3.12 -14.43 -17.19
CA GLN A 211 3.97 -14.54 -18.39
C GLN A 211 5.41 -14.09 -18.13
N VAL A 212 5.60 -12.98 -17.40
CA VAL A 212 6.95 -12.49 -17.04
C VAL A 212 7.68 -13.47 -16.12
N LEU A 213 6.98 -14.09 -15.17
CA LEU A 213 7.56 -15.09 -14.26
C LEU A 213 7.87 -16.40 -14.99
N GLY A 214 7.00 -16.85 -15.90
CA GLY A 214 7.21 -18.06 -16.71
C GLY A 214 8.43 -17.95 -17.64
N SER A 215 8.65 -16.78 -18.25
CA SER A 215 9.80 -16.54 -19.13
C SER A 215 11.15 -16.51 -18.39
N ARG A 216 11.16 -16.22 -17.08
CA ARG A 216 12.39 -16.27 -16.26
C ARG A 216 12.81 -17.69 -15.88
N SER A 217 11.86 -18.64 -15.81
CA SER A 217 12.15 -20.05 -15.48
C SER A 217 12.69 -20.85 -16.67
N GLU A 218 12.49 -20.41 -17.91
CA GLU A 218 12.99 -21.07 -19.13
C GLU A 218 14.38 -20.61 -19.57
N GLY A 219 14.92 -19.55 -18.96
CA GLY A 219 16.25 -18.98 -19.29
C GLY A 219 17.41 -19.49 -18.44
N THR A 220 17.22 -20.50 -17.58
CA THR A 220 18.28 -21.06 -16.73
C THR A 220 18.42 -22.56 -16.98
N LEU A 221 19.08 -22.93 -18.07
CA LEU A 221 19.70 -24.22 -18.32
C LEU A 221 21.14 -24.00 -18.81
#